data_8e7d916a045425b543f260dcdc675439
#
_entry.id   8e7d916a045425b543f260dcdc675439
#
_cell.length_a   1.000
_cell.length_b   1.000
_cell.length_c   1.000
_cell.angle_alpha   90.00
_cell.angle_beta   90.00
_cell.angle_gamma   90.00
#
_symmetry.space_group_name_H-M   'P 1'
#
loop_
_entity.id
_entity.type
_entity.pdbx_description
1 polymer ?
#
loop_
_entity_poly.entity_id
_entity_poly.type
_entity_poly.pdbx_seq_one_letter_code
_entity_poly.pdbx_strand_id
1 'polypeptide(L)'
;EEKSSLQQTLGRGKLPQGALAQVSNIICVASGKGGVGKSTMTANLAAALQAKGHTAGALDCDVYGYSIPRMLGVSGKPDVNGERKILPPESESGVKTMSIGYFVEENSAVVWRGPMLHKAIQQFLEDVAWGELDYLLLDLPPGTGDIAMTLAQLLPQAKIAVVTTPQPAAQSVARRSVEM
;
A
#
# COMPACT_ATOMS: atom_id res chain seq x y z
N GLU A 1 -21.45 -16.09 21.19
CA GLU A 1 -21.95 -14.70 21.37
C GLU A 1 -20.88 -13.76 21.97
N GLU A 2 -20.00 -14.24 22.86
CA GLU A 2 -18.97 -13.42 23.51
C GLU A 2 -17.84 -12.92 22.58
N LYS A 3 -17.49 -13.66 21.51
CA LYS A 3 -16.49 -13.24 20.52
C LYS A 3 -16.95 -12.08 19.63
N SER A 4 -18.25 -11.90 19.46
CA SER A 4 -18.82 -10.81 18.66
C SER A 4 -18.73 -9.46 19.35
N SER A 5 -18.86 -9.42 20.68
CA SER A 5 -18.81 -8.17 21.46
C SER A 5 -17.40 -7.58 21.58
N LEU A 6 -16.38 -8.43 21.70
CA LEU A 6 -14.96 -8.01 21.73
C LEU A 6 -14.49 -7.42 20.40
N GLN A 7 -15.02 -7.93 19.28
CA GLN A 7 -14.71 -7.38 17.95
C GLN A 7 -15.34 -6.00 17.71
N GLN A 8 -16.47 -5.70 18.33
CA GLN A 8 -17.10 -4.37 18.28
C GLN A 8 -16.41 -3.35 19.18
N THR A 9 -15.81 -3.79 20.30
CA THR A 9 -15.17 -2.89 21.28
C THR A 9 -13.77 -2.44 20.84
N LEU A 10 -13.11 -3.17 19.92
CA LEU A 10 -11.75 -2.87 19.46
C LEU A 10 -11.68 -1.93 18.24
N GLY A 11 -12.77 -1.25 17.90
CA GLY A 11 -12.76 -0.21 16.86
C GLY A 11 -12.30 -0.70 15.49
N ARG A 12 -12.54 -1.98 15.14
CA ARG A 12 -12.38 -2.50 13.79
C ARG A 12 -13.50 -1.94 12.92
N GLY A 13 -13.38 -0.66 12.59
CA GLY A 13 -14.15 -0.10 11.49
C GLY A 13 -13.77 -0.88 10.24
N LYS A 14 -14.71 -1.68 9.71
CA LYS A 14 -14.59 -2.14 8.32
C LYS A 14 -14.38 -0.87 7.50
N LEU A 15 -13.36 -0.86 6.64
CA LEU A 15 -13.31 0.15 5.59
C LEU A 15 -14.72 0.21 4.99
N PRO A 16 -15.29 1.42 4.83
CA PRO A 16 -16.56 1.55 4.14
C PRO A 16 -16.45 0.75 2.85
N GLN A 17 -17.47 -0.05 2.54
CA GLN A 17 -17.49 -0.97 1.38
C GLN A 17 -17.48 -0.21 0.03
N GLY A 18 -16.82 0.96 -0.03
CA GLY A 18 -16.83 1.85 -1.17
C GLY A 18 -15.69 1.59 -2.16
N ALA A 19 -14.53 2.14 -1.88
CA ALA A 19 -13.44 2.24 -2.87
C ALA A 19 -12.73 0.90 -3.14
N LEU A 20 -12.72 -0.04 -2.19
CA LEU A 20 -12.07 -1.35 -2.33
C LEU A 20 -13.05 -2.51 -2.56
N ALA A 21 -14.36 -2.23 -2.69
CA ALA A 21 -15.37 -3.26 -2.91
C ALA A 21 -15.14 -4.07 -4.21
N GLN A 22 -14.47 -3.47 -5.18
CA GLN A 22 -14.17 -4.05 -6.49
C GLN A 22 -12.71 -4.55 -6.60
N VAL A 23 -11.97 -4.61 -5.49
CA VAL A 23 -10.60 -5.14 -5.45
C VAL A 23 -10.63 -6.57 -4.93
N SER A 24 -10.25 -7.52 -5.78
CA SER A 24 -10.34 -8.95 -5.45
C SER A 24 -9.26 -9.41 -4.48
N ASN A 25 -8.03 -8.93 -4.65
CA ASN A 25 -6.90 -9.32 -3.81
C ASN A 25 -6.07 -8.11 -3.41
N ILE A 26 -5.73 -8.02 -2.12
CA ILE A 26 -4.84 -7.00 -1.58
C ILE A 26 -3.59 -7.68 -1.05
N ILE A 27 -2.42 -7.19 -1.49
CA ILE A 27 -1.12 -7.71 -1.09
C ILE A 27 -0.28 -6.56 -0.52
N CYS A 28 0.01 -6.62 0.78
CA CYS A 28 0.94 -5.71 1.44
C CYS A 28 2.37 -6.24 1.29
N VAL A 29 3.25 -5.46 0.66
CA VAL A 29 4.66 -5.81 0.50
C VAL A 29 5.46 -5.10 1.58
N ALA A 30 6.03 -5.89 2.48
CA ALA A 30 6.75 -5.43 3.66
C ALA A 30 8.24 -5.83 3.62
N SER A 31 9.06 -5.16 4.40
CA SER A 31 10.44 -5.56 4.64
C SER A 31 10.90 -5.16 6.03
N GLY A 32 11.73 -5.98 6.65
CA GLY A 32 12.29 -5.70 7.96
C GLY A 32 13.32 -4.57 7.97
N LYS A 33 13.93 -4.24 6.83
CA LYS A 33 14.89 -3.15 6.66
C LYS A 33 14.80 -2.53 5.26
N GLY A 34 15.32 -1.31 5.09
CA GLY A 34 15.44 -0.66 3.80
C GLY A 34 16.48 -1.31 2.89
N GLY A 35 16.39 -1.08 1.58
CA GLY A 35 17.38 -1.50 0.59
C GLY A 35 17.39 -2.98 0.22
N VAL A 36 16.35 -3.75 0.57
CA VAL A 36 16.25 -5.19 0.23
C VAL A 36 15.56 -5.45 -1.12
N GLY A 37 15.12 -4.40 -1.82
CA GLY A 37 14.41 -4.53 -3.09
C GLY A 37 12.89 -4.60 -2.98
N LYS A 38 12.30 -4.18 -1.85
CA LYS A 38 10.85 -4.18 -1.60
C LYS A 38 10.06 -3.47 -2.72
N SER A 39 10.34 -2.20 -2.96
CA SER A 39 9.64 -1.40 -3.98
C SER A 39 9.90 -1.92 -5.40
N THR A 40 11.10 -2.41 -5.68
CA THR A 40 11.43 -3.10 -6.94
C THR A 40 10.57 -4.34 -7.13
N MET A 41 10.41 -5.15 -6.08
CA MET A 41 9.52 -6.32 -6.12
C MET A 41 8.07 -5.92 -6.34
N THR A 42 7.58 -4.89 -5.63
CA THR A 42 6.21 -4.39 -5.77
C THR A 42 5.92 -3.92 -7.18
N ALA A 43 6.76 -3.05 -7.75
CA ALA A 43 6.59 -2.52 -9.09
C ALA A 43 6.61 -3.63 -10.17
N ASN A 44 7.61 -4.53 -10.09
CA ASN A 44 7.73 -5.62 -11.05
C ASN A 44 6.59 -6.65 -10.92
N LEU A 45 6.11 -6.92 -9.71
CA LEU A 45 4.97 -7.82 -9.51
C LEU A 45 3.69 -7.21 -10.10
N ALA A 46 3.44 -5.91 -9.89
CA ALA A 46 2.30 -5.21 -10.51
C ALA A 46 2.36 -5.27 -12.03
N ALA A 47 3.51 -4.96 -12.63
CA ALA A 47 3.70 -5.01 -14.08
C ALA A 47 3.57 -6.44 -14.62
N ALA A 48 4.09 -7.45 -13.91
CA ALA A 48 3.99 -8.85 -14.32
C ALA A 48 2.55 -9.39 -14.25
N LEU A 49 1.77 -8.98 -13.25
CA LEU A 49 0.35 -9.32 -13.15
C LEU A 49 -0.43 -8.71 -14.33
N GLN A 50 -0.18 -7.44 -14.63
CA GLN A 50 -0.78 -6.76 -15.77
C GLN A 50 -0.41 -7.45 -17.09
N ALA A 51 0.85 -7.81 -17.28
CA ALA A 51 1.32 -8.52 -18.48
C ALA A 51 0.69 -9.93 -18.63
N LYS A 52 0.21 -10.52 -17.54
CA LYS A 52 -0.52 -11.81 -17.54
C LYS A 52 -2.03 -11.64 -17.73
N GLY A 53 -2.51 -10.43 -17.97
CA GLY A 53 -3.92 -10.14 -18.22
C GLY A 53 -4.77 -9.87 -16.99
N HIS A 54 -4.14 -9.66 -15.82
CA HIS A 54 -4.81 -9.22 -14.60
C HIS A 54 -4.80 -7.70 -14.49
N THR A 55 -5.86 -7.12 -13.96
CA THR A 55 -5.87 -5.70 -13.62
C THR A 55 -5.13 -5.46 -12.31
N ALA A 56 -4.13 -4.57 -12.32
CA ALA A 56 -3.28 -4.32 -11.17
C ALA A 56 -3.18 -2.84 -10.80
N GLY A 57 -3.17 -2.57 -9.49
CA GLY A 57 -2.85 -1.28 -8.91
C GLY A 57 -1.68 -1.37 -7.95
N ALA A 58 -0.96 -0.27 -7.75
CA ALA A 58 0.13 -0.15 -6.79
C ALA A 58 0.00 1.14 -5.99
N LEU A 59 -0.04 1.02 -4.67
CA LEU A 59 -0.04 2.12 -3.71
C LEU A 59 1.31 2.18 -2.99
N ASP A 60 2.06 3.25 -3.21
CA ASP A 60 3.33 3.54 -2.56
C ASP A 60 3.07 4.28 -1.25
N CYS A 61 3.31 3.61 -0.13
CA CYS A 61 3.13 4.13 1.22
C CYS A 61 4.47 4.59 1.87
N ASP A 62 5.58 4.52 1.15
CA ASP A 62 6.90 4.93 1.67
C ASP A 62 7.13 6.43 1.44
N VAL A 63 6.92 7.23 2.49
CA VAL A 63 7.05 8.70 2.44
C VAL A 63 8.47 9.16 2.12
N TYR A 64 9.46 8.43 2.62
CA TYR A 64 10.87 8.82 2.51
C TYR A 64 11.58 8.20 1.32
N GLY A 65 10.98 7.17 0.73
CA GLY A 65 11.58 6.41 -0.37
C GLY A 65 10.62 6.15 -1.51
N TYR A 66 9.60 7.00 -1.69
CA TYR A 66 8.59 6.82 -2.73
C TYR A 66 9.24 6.69 -4.11
N SER A 67 8.93 5.62 -4.81
CA SER A 67 9.60 5.26 -6.05
C SER A 67 8.74 4.52 -7.06
N ILE A 68 7.60 3.99 -6.65
CA ILE A 68 6.73 3.14 -7.48
C ILE A 68 6.30 3.84 -8.78
N PRO A 69 5.79 5.08 -8.77
CA PRO A 69 5.41 5.74 -10.01
C PRO A 69 6.58 5.88 -10.99
N ARG A 70 7.76 6.26 -10.47
CA ARG A 70 8.97 6.39 -11.27
C ARG A 70 9.43 5.05 -11.86
N MET A 71 9.37 3.98 -11.08
CA MET A 71 9.74 2.63 -11.54
C MET A 71 8.80 2.10 -12.62
N LEU A 72 7.53 2.49 -12.57
CA LEU A 72 6.50 2.12 -13.56
C LEU A 72 6.42 3.11 -14.73
N GLY A 73 7.30 4.11 -14.81
CA GLY A 73 7.33 5.10 -15.90
C GLY A 73 6.17 6.08 -15.88
N VAL A 74 5.52 6.26 -14.73
CA VAL A 74 4.40 7.19 -14.59
C VAL A 74 4.91 8.60 -14.38
N SER A 75 4.58 9.51 -15.30
CA SER A 75 4.95 10.93 -15.25
C SER A 75 3.80 11.86 -14.86
N GLY A 76 2.56 11.35 -14.86
CA GLY A 76 1.37 12.12 -14.51
C GLY A 76 1.21 12.30 -13.01
N LYS A 77 0.41 13.31 -12.62
CA LYS A 77 -0.09 13.46 -11.26
C LYS A 77 -1.52 12.95 -11.17
N PRO A 78 -1.99 12.57 -9.96
CA PRO A 78 -3.40 12.25 -9.75
C PRO A 78 -4.29 13.44 -10.12
N ASP A 79 -5.44 13.15 -10.71
CA ASP A 79 -6.50 14.11 -10.97
C ASP A 79 -7.68 13.86 -10.02
N VAL A 80 -8.67 14.75 -10.00
CA VAL A 80 -9.86 14.62 -9.18
C VAL A 80 -11.10 14.73 -10.07
N ASN A 81 -11.96 13.72 -10.02
CA ASN A 81 -13.21 13.74 -10.79
C ASN A 81 -14.29 14.62 -10.11
N GLY A 82 -15.42 14.81 -10.82
CA GLY A 82 -16.57 15.59 -10.32
C GLY A 82 -17.20 15.07 -9.03
N GLU A 83 -16.94 13.81 -8.64
CA GLU A 83 -17.38 13.18 -7.40
C GLU A 83 -16.36 13.31 -6.27
N ARG A 84 -15.32 14.11 -6.45
CA ARG A 84 -14.17 14.29 -5.54
C ARG A 84 -13.38 13.02 -5.27
N LYS A 85 -13.42 12.04 -6.19
CA LYS A 85 -12.56 10.86 -6.14
C LYS A 85 -11.23 11.14 -6.83
N ILE A 86 -10.16 10.64 -6.26
CA ILE A 86 -8.81 10.77 -6.81
C ILE A 86 -8.64 9.75 -7.93
N LEU A 87 -8.32 10.22 -9.13
CA LEU A 87 -8.03 9.36 -10.27
C LEU A 87 -6.54 9.00 -10.27
N PRO A 88 -6.19 7.72 -10.05
CA PRO A 88 -4.79 7.32 -10.06
C PRO A 88 -4.24 7.37 -11.49
N PRO A 89 -3.07 7.96 -11.72
CA PRO A 89 -2.42 7.86 -13.01
C PRO A 89 -2.03 6.41 -13.32
N GLU A 90 -1.98 6.08 -14.61
CA GLU A 90 -1.66 4.74 -15.09
C GLU A 90 -0.30 4.72 -15.79
N SER A 91 0.43 3.62 -15.64
CA SER A 91 1.62 3.35 -16.42
C SER A 91 1.26 2.98 -17.87
N GLU A 92 2.23 2.97 -18.79
CA GLU A 92 2.02 2.49 -20.16
C GLU A 92 1.51 1.05 -20.22
N SER A 93 1.85 0.24 -19.23
CA SER A 93 1.34 -1.14 -19.10
C SER A 93 -0.05 -1.24 -18.49
N GLY A 94 -0.67 -0.12 -18.09
CA GLY A 94 -2.02 -0.08 -17.50
C GLY A 94 -2.07 -0.30 -15.99
N VAL A 95 -0.93 -0.29 -15.29
CA VAL A 95 -0.93 -0.37 -13.81
C VAL A 95 -1.35 0.98 -13.24
N LYS A 96 -2.44 1.00 -12.46
CA LYS A 96 -2.88 2.17 -11.71
C LYS A 96 -1.92 2.44 -10.56
N THR A 97 -1.42 3.67 -10.45
CA THR A 97 -0.45 4.00 -9.40
C THR A 97 -0.94 5.13 -8.52
N MET A 98 -0.65 5.01 -7.23
CA MET A 98 -0.84 6.08 -6.28
C MET A 98 0.37 6.11 -5.35
N SER A 99 0.80 7.29 -4.95
CA SER A 99 1.92 7.46 -4.05
C SER A 99 1.67 8.60 -3.08
N ILE A 100 2.07 8.39 -1.85
CA ILE A 100 2.17 9.45 -0.84
C ILE A 100 3.08 10.59 -1.31
N GLY A 101 4.08 10.26 -2.13
CA GLY A 101 5.02 11.23 -2.71
C GLY A 101 4.36 12.31 -3.57
N TYR A 102 3.18 12.09 -4.11
CA TYR A 102 2.46 13.14 -4.86
C TYR A 102 1.99 14.30 -3.99
N PHE A 103 1.91 14.11 -2.67
CA PHE A 103 1.43 15.09 -1.69
C PHE A 103 2.53 15.62 -0.78
N VAL A 104 3.76 15.14 -0.98
CA VAL A 104 4.96 15.65 -0.29
C VAL A 104 5.56 16.75 -1.16
N GLU A 105 5.52 17.98 -0.69
CA GLU A 105 6.25 19.06 -1.35
C GLU A 105 7.75 18.83 -1.19
N GLU A 106 8.51 18.90 -2.29
CA GLU A 106 9.95 18.62 -2.32
C GLU A 106 10.79 19.45 -1.34
N ASN A 107 10.27 20.59 -0.89
CA ASN A 107 10.91 21.50 0.06
C ASN A 107 10.21 21.60 1.42
N SER A 108 9.23 20.74 1.67
CA SER A 108 8.48 20.75 2.91
C SER A 108 9.18 19.93 3.98
N ALA A 109 9.59 20.57 5.07
CA ALA A 109 10.09 19.92 6.29
C ALA A 109 8.97 19.24 7.10
N VAL A 110 7.90 18.76 6.43
CA VAL A 110 6.82 18.05 7.11
C VAL A 110 7.32 16.69 7.57
N VAL A 111 7.47 16.55 8.87
CA VAL A 111 7.73 15.24 9.49
C VAL A 111 6.42 14.46 9.51
N TRP A 112 6.31 13.47 8.64
CA TRP A 112 5.19 12.54 8.63
C TRP A 112 5.25 11.65 9.88
N ARG A 113 4.39 11.96 10.85
CA ARG A 113 4.25 11.13 12.05
C ARG A 113 3.27 10.00 11.79
N GLY A 114 3.41 8.89 12.53
CA GLY A 114 2.57 7.70 12.37
C GLY A 114 1.07 7.97 12.17
N PRO A 115 0.42 8.81 13.00
CA PRO A 115 -1.02 9.12 12.83
C PRO A 115 -1.36 9.84 11.52
N MET A 116 -0.47 10.68 11.00
CA MET A 116 -0.68 11.37 9.70
C MET A 116 -0.58 10.39 8.55
N LEU A 117 0.40 9.49 8.60
CA LEU A 117 0.59 8.46 7.60
C LEU A 117 -0.57 7.46 7.59
N HIS A 118 -1.03 7.04 8.78
CA HIS A 118 -2.25 6.22 8.92
C HIS A 118 -3.44 6.86 8.21
N LYS A 119 -3.72 8.14 8.52
CA LYS A 119 -4.83 8.87 7.91
C LYS A 119 -4.69 9.00 6.40
N ALA A 120 -3.48 9.26 5.88
CA ALA A 120 -3.25 9.38 4.46
C ALA A 120 -3.46 8.03 3.74
N ILE A 121 -2.96 6.94 4.29
CA ILE A 121 -3.18 5.59 3.75
C ILE A 121 -4.66 5.26 3.75
N GLN A 122 -5.36 5.49 4.85
CA GLN A 122 -6.80 5.29 4.92
C GLN A 122 -7.53 6.10 3.84
N GLN A 123 -7.20 7.37 3.69
CA GLN A 123 -7.78 8.22 2.66
C GLN A 123 -7.51 7.70 1.24
N PHE A 124 -6.32 7.19 0.94
CA PHE A 124 -6.03 6.59 -0.37
C PHE A 124 -6.80 5.31 -0.62
N LEU A 125 -7.08 4.55 0.42
CA LEU A 125 -7.92 3.36 0.30
C LEU A 125 -9.40 3.71 0.09
N GLU A 126 -9.86 4.85 0.60
CA GLU A 126 -11.26 5.29 0.54
C GLU A 126 -11.57 6.20 -0.66
N ASP A 127 -10.68 7.14 -0.97
CA ASP A 127 -10.95 8.23 -1.92
C ASP A 127 -10.36 8.02 -3.31
N VAL A 128 -9.42 7.09 -3.48
CA VAL A 128 -8.89 6.74 -4.80
C VAL A 128 -9.87 5.87 -5.56
N ALA A 129 -10.18 6.27 -6.80
CA ALA A 129 -11.03 5.52 -7.71
C ALA A 129 -10.26 4.35 -8.33
N TRP A 130 -9.99 3.31 -7.52
CA TRP A 130 -9.30 2.12 -8.00
C TRP A 130 -10.09 1.36 -9.07
N GLY A 131 -11.43 1.36 -8.96
CA GLY A 131 -12.31 0.59 -9.84
C GLY A 131 -12.12 -0.92 -9.65
N GLU A 132 -12.41 -1.68 -10.71
CA GLU A 132 -12.24 -3.13 -10.69
C GLU A 132 -10.75 -3.48 -10.81
N LEU A 133 -10.21 -4.13 -9.79
CA LEU A 133 -8.84 -4.63 -9.76
C LEU A 133 -8.80 -6.08 -9.30
N ASP A 134 -8.05 -6.91 -10.03
CA ASP A 134 -7.72 -8.26 -9.55
C ASP A 134 -6.73 -8.20 -8.39
N TYR A 135 -5.78 -7.24 -8.44
CA TYR A 135 -4.75 -7.08 -7.43
C TYR A 135 -4.47 -5.61 -7.10
N LEU A 136 -4.42 -5.29 -5.83
CA LEU A 136 -3.87 -4.03 -5.31
C LEU A 136 -2.65 -4.34 -4.42
N LEU A 137 -1.49 -3.84 -4.82
CA LEU A 137 -0.25 -4.00 -4.08
C LEU A 137 0.04 -2.73 -3.28
N LEU A 138 0.32 -2.88 -1.98
CA LEU A 138 0.70 -1.80 -1.09
C LEU A 138 2.19 -1.92 -0.76
N ASP A 139 3.00 -0.98 -1.20
CA ASP A 139 4.42 -0.91 -0.87
C ASP A 139 4.61 -0.21 0.47
N LEU A 140 4.87 -0.99 1.53
CA LEU A 140 4.95 -0.46 2.88
C LEU A 140 6.29 0.21 3.16
N PRO A 141 6.36 1.18 4.08
CA PRO A 141 7.65 1.67 4.58
C PRO A 141 8.46 0.52 5.19
N PRO A 142 9.79 0.60 5.15
CA PRO A 142 10.64 -0.41 5.78
C PRO A 142 10.49 -0.41 7.30
N GLY A 143 10.58 -1.59 7.90
CA GLY A 143 10.46 -1.78 9.35
C GLY A 143 9.20 -2.55 9.76
N THR A 144 9.09 -2.81 11.06
CA THR A 144 8.03 -3.65 11.67
C THR A 144 7.11 -2.79 12.53
N GLY A 145 6.69 -1.65 12.07
CA GLY A 145 6.08 -0.72 12.99
C GLY A 145 4.57 -0.55 12.83
N ASP A 146 4.07 0.54 13.34
CA ASP A 146 2.68 0.96 13.47
C ASP A 146 1.87 0.85 12.18
N ILE A 147 2.53 0.97 11.00
CA ILE A 147 1.84 0.92 9.71
C ILE A 147 1.38 -0.48 9.35
N ALA A 148 2.21 -1.51 9.60
CA ALA A 148 1.81 -2.90 9.38
C ALA A 148 0.62 -3.27 10.27
N MET A 149 0.64 -2.84 11.54
CA MET A 149 -0.50 -3.02 12.46
C MET A 149 -1.74 -2.25 12.00
N THR A 150 -1.57 -1.01 11.54
CA THR A 150 -2.64 -0.20 10.98
C THR A 150 -3.31 -0.92 9.80
N LEU A 151 -2.51 -1.41 8.86
CA LEU A 151 -3.03 -2.08 7.67
C LEU A 151 -3.68 -3.43 8.01
N ALA A 152 -3.14 -4.17 8.96
CA ALA A 152 -3.79 -5.38 9.46
C ALA A 152 -5.17 -5.12 10.08
N GLN A 153 -5.37 -3.95 10.68
CA GLN A 153 -6.66 -3.51 11.19
C GLN A 153 -7.60 -3.03 10.08
N LEU A 154 -7.10 -2.24 9.13
CA LEU A 154 -7.89 -1.67 8.03
C LEU A 154 -8.23 -2.73 6.97
N LEU A 155 -7.32 -3.67 6.72
CA LEU A 155 -7.37 -4.66 5.64
C LEU A 155 -7.16 -6.08 6.19
N PRO A 156 -8.06 -6.60 7.02
CA PRO A 156 -7.88 -7.92 7.66
C PRO A 156 -7.83 -9.08 6.65
N GLN A 157 -8.28 -8.86 5.42
CA GLN A 157 -8.23 -9.81 4.31
C GLN A 157 -6.94 -9.72 3.48
N ALA A 158 -6.09 -8.71 3.70
CA ALA A 158 -4.87 -8.54 2.93
C ALA A 158 -3.85 -9.65 3.24
N LYS A 159 -3.16 -10.08 2.20
CA LYS A 159 -2.01 -10.98 2.32
C LYS A 159 -0.74 -10.14 2.51
N ILE A 160 0.21 -10.66 3.26
CA ILE A 160 1.49 -9.98 3.48
C ILE A 160 2.59 -10.78 2.78
N ALA A 161 3.33 -10.11 1.90
CA ALA A 161 4.55 -10.61 1.29
C ALA A 161 5.75 -9.90 1.92
N VAL A 162 6.65 -10.65 2.56
CA VAL A 162 7.84 -10.08 3.20
C VAL A 162 9.06 -10.27 2.32
N VAL A 163 9.67 -9.16 1.90
CA VAL A 163 10.89 -9.14 1.10
C VAL A 163 12.10 -9.05 2.01
N THR A 164 13.04 -9.96 1.83
CA THR A 164 14.31 -9.98 2.56
C THR A 164 15.45 -10.43 1.68
N THR A 165 16.67 -10.26 2.16
CA THR A 165 17.88 -10.78 1.51
C THR A 165 18.39 -12.00 2.27
N PRO A 166 19.24 -12.86 1.67
CA PRO A 166 19.66 -14.13 2.26
C PRO A 166 20.61 -14.01 3.47
N GLN A 167 21.03 -12.79 3.84
CA GLN A 167 21.89 -12.60 5.00
C GLN A 167 21.15 -12.95 6.31
N PRO A 168 21.78 -13.67 7.24
CA PRO A 168 21.15 -14.14 8.49
C PRO A 168 20.51 -13.01 9.31
N ALA A 169 21.17 -11.86 9.39
CA ALA A 169 20.64 -10.69 10.10
C ALA A 169 19.35 -10.17 9.47
N ALA A 170 19.26 -10.12 8.13
CA ALA A 170 18.06 -9.68 7.42
C ALA A 170 16.91 -10.68 7.60
N GLN A 171 17.20 -11.97 7.51
CA GLN A 171 16.21 -13.02 7.74
C GLN A 171 15.66 -13.02 9.16
N SER A 172 16.50 -12.78 10.17
CA SER A 172 16.08 -12.67 11.57
C SER A 172 15.08 -11.53 11.79
N VAL A 173 15.31 -10.38 11.14
CA VAL A 173 14.38 -9.24 11.21
C VAL A 173 13.08 -9.55 10.45
N ALA A 174 13.17 -10.16 9.27
CA ALA A 174 12.00 -10.54 8.48
C ALA A 174 11.11 -11.55 9.21
N ARG A 175 11.69 -12.56 9.89
CA ARG A 175 10.93 -13.54 10.69
C ARG A 175 10.12 -12.85 11.79
N ARG A 176 10.72 -11.91 12.52
CA ARG A 176 10.00 -11.12 13.54
C ARG A 176 8.83 -10.32 12.96
N SER A 177 8.95 -9.84 11.72
CA SER A 177 7.85 -9.14 11.04
C SER A 177 6.69 -10.05 10.65
N VAL A 178 6.92 -11.35 10.49
CA VAL A 178 5.87 -12.34 10.18
C VAL A 178 5.16 -12.82 11.44
N GLU A 179 5.86 -12.83 12.58
CA GLU A 179 5.33 -13.32 13.86
C GLU A 179 4.46 -12.26 14.59
N MET A 180 4.43 -11.02 14.12
CA MET A 180 3.59 -9.92 14.63
C MET A 180 2.20 -9.95 14.01
#